data_e1a82c49dbda1a4fde18eef236c2ddd2
#
_entry.id   e1a82c49dbda1a4fde18eef236c2ddd2
#
_cell.length_a   1.000
_cell.length_b   1.000
_cell.length_c   1.000
_cell.angle_alpha   90.00
_cell.angle_beta   90.00
_cell.angle_gamma   90.00
#
_symmetry.space_group_name_H-M   'P 1'
#
loop_
_entity.id
_entity.type
_entity.pdbx_description
1 polymer ?
#
loop_
_entity_poly.entity_id
_entity_poly.type
_entity_poly.pdbx_seq_one_letter_code
_entity_poly.pdbx_strand_id
1 'polypeptide(L)'
;MAVTALFAGSFDPVTNGHVDIIRRARPMFDRLVVAVGDNPAKSYMLEQDLRMSLIREAVKDLEGVDVVSFQGLLVDALSLIHI
;
A
#
# COMPACT_ATOMS: atom_id res chain seq x y z
N MET A 1 11.88 19.87 -0.02
CA MET A 1 10.43 19.62 -0.06
C MET A 1 10.16 18.16 0.26
N ALA A 2 9.26 17.91 1.20
CA ALA A 2 8.89 16.54 1.55
C ALA A 2 7.97 15.97 0.47
N VAL A 3 8.26 14.77 -0.01
CA VAL A 3 7.46 14.09 -1.02
C VAL A 3 6.99 12.75 -0.46
N THR A 4 5.68 12.57 -0.45
CA THR A 4 5.04 11.32 -0.06
C THR A 4 4.53 10.62 -1.30
N ALA A 5 4.92 9.37 -1.47
CA ALA A 5 4.43 8.54 -2.57
C ALA A 5 3.34 7.60 -2.08
N LEU A 6 2.44 7.26 -2.98
CA LEU A 6 1.32 6.37 -2.70
C LEU A 6 1.42 5.13 -3.59
N PHE A 7 1.42 3.97 -2.97
CA PHE A 7 1.36 2.69 -3.68
C PHE A 7 0.06 1.99 -3.29
N ALA A 8 -0.86 1.91 -4.21
CA ALA A 8 -2.20 1.39 -3.93
C ALA A 8 -2.46 0.07 -4.65
N GLY A 9 -3.21 -0.79 -4.01
CA GLY A 9 -3.62 -2.07 -4.58
C GLY A 9 -4.47 -2.86 -3.61
N SER A 10 -4.87 -4.04 -4.03
CA SER A 10 -5.63 -4.97 -3.19
C SER A 10 -4.74 -5.76 -2.25
N PHE A 11 -3.55 -6.14 -2.74
CA PHE A 11 -2.58 -6.94 -1.97
C PHE A 11 -3.23 -8.17 -1.33
N ASP A 12 -3.79 -9.02 -2.16
CA ASP A 12 -4.61 -10.15 -1.72
C ASP A 12 -4.02 -11.51 -2.16
N PRO A 13 -2.94 -11.95 -1.54
CA PRO A 13 -2.06 -11.29 -0.57
C PRO A 13 -0.96 -10.44 -1.22
N VAL A 14 -0.19 -9.75 -0.37
CA VAL A 14 1.04 -9.11 -0.81
C VAL A 14 2.02 -10.17 -1.33
N THR A 15 2.70 -9.86 -2.43
CA THR A 15 3.67 -10.78 -3.03
C THR A 15 5.09 -10.24 -2.87
N ASN A 16 6.07 -11.09 -3.17
CA ASN A 16 7.47 -10.66 -3.18
C ASN A 16 7.72 -9.53 -4.17
N GLY A 17 6.98 -9.54 -5.29
CA GLY A 17 7.05 -8.43 -6.26
C GLY A 17 6.58 -7.12 -5.68
N HIS A 18 5.49 -7.12 -4.93
CA HIS A 18 4.99 -5.94 -4.23
C HIS A 18 6.02 -5.44 -3.21
N VAL A 19 6.57 -6.35 -2.41
CA VAL A 19 7.57 -6.00 -1.39
C VAL A 19 8.81 -5.41 -2.04
N ASP A 20 9.25 -5.97 -3.15
CA ASP A 20 10.42 -5.47 -3.89
C ASP A 20 10.19 -4.03 -4.35
N ILE A 21 9.01 -3.73 -4.90
CA ILE A 21 8.66 -2.38 -5.33
C ILE A 21 8.68 -1.42 -4.14
N ILE A 22 8.10 -1.82 -3.02
CA ILE A 22 8.07 -0.99 -1.80
C ILE A 22 9.50 -0.68 -1.33
N ARG A 23 10.36 -1.68 -1.29
CA ARG A 23 11.74 -1.51 -0.84
C ARG A 23 12.53 -0.61 -1.78
N ARG A 24 12.34 -0.74 -3.08
CA ARG A 24 13.02 0.10 -4.07
C ARG A 24 12.53 1.53 -4.03
N ALA A 25 11.23 1.73 -3.83
CA ALA A 25 10.63 3.05 -3.83
C ALA A 25 10.96 3.82 -2.55
N ARG A 26 11.08 3.13 -1.43
CA ARG A 26 11.22 3.79 -0.12
C ARG A 26 12.30 4.86 -0.07
N PRO A 27 13.54 4.62 -0.52
CA PRO A 27 14.58 5.64 -0.45
C PRO A 27 14.40 6.79 -1.42
N MET A 28 13.51 6.68 -2.39
CA MET A 28 13.28 7.74 -3.39
C MET A 28 12.36 8.85 -2.87
N PHE A 29 11.68 8.64 -1.75
CA PHE A 29 10.68 9.57 -1.22
C PHE A 29 10.88 9.75 0.28
N ASP A 30 10.33 10.83 0.82
CA ASP A 30 10.42 11.10 2.25
C ASP A 30 9.53 10.13 3.04
N ARG A 31 8.37 9.80 2.47
CA ARG A 31 7.46 8.81 3.05
C ARG A 31 6.82 8.00 1.94
N LEU A 32 6.41 6.79 2.29
CA LEU A 32 5.69 5.91 1.38
C LEU A 32 4.43 5.42 2.07
N VAL A 33 3.28 5.61 1.42
CA VAL A 33 2.00 5.14 1.92
C VAL A 33 1.55 3.97 1.06
N VAL A 34 1.34 2.83 1.69
CA VAL A 34 0.77 1.65 1.03
C VAL A 34 -0.71 1.63 1.35
N ALA A 35 -1.55 1.84 0.34
CA ALA A 35 -3.00 1.91 0.50
C ALA A 35 -3.64 0.60 0.05
N VAL A 36 -4.31 -0.07 0.98
CA VAL A 36 -4.93 -1.37 0.74
C VAL A 36 -6.42 -1.17 0.47
N GLY A 37 -6.84 -1.51 -0.74
CA GLY A 37 -8.21 -1.32 -1.15
C GLY A 37 -9.17 -2.34 -0.56
N ASP A 38 -10.35 -1.86 -0.19
CA ASP A 38 -11.45 -2.70 0.25
C ASP A 38 -12.71 -2.26 -0.49
N ASN A 39 -13.01 -2.96 -1.58
CA ASN A 39 -14.18 -2.67 -2.40
C ASN A 39 -15.25 -3.72 -2.07
N PRO A 40 -16.38 -3.31 -1.46
CA PRO A 40 -17.43 -4.27 -1.08
C PRO A 40 -18.06 -4.99 -2.26
N ALA A 41 -17.88 -4.49 -3.48
CA ALA A 41 -18.37 -5.16 -4.69
C ALA A 41 -17.45 -6.29 -5.16
N LYS A 42 -16.25 -6.42 -4.58
CA LYS A 42 -15.30 -7.47 -4.93
C LYS A 42 -15.25 -8.55 -3.86
N SER A 43 -14.88 -9.75 -4.27
CA SER A 43 -14.53 -10.83 -3.36
C SER A 43 -13.01 -10.87 -3.21
N TYR A 44 -12.54 -10.96 -1.97
CA TYR A 44 -11.13 -11.07 -1.68
C TYR A 44 -10.82 -12.43 -1.06
N MET A 45 -9.62 -12.94 -1.30
CA MET A 45 -9.16 -14.19 -0.67
C MET A 45 -8.95 -14.00 0.82
N LEU A 46 -8.43 -12.84 1.21
CA LEU A 46 -8.10 -12.55 2.60
C LEU A 46 -8.88 -11.32 3.07
N GLU A 47 -9.23 -11.30 4.34
CA GLU A 47 -9.84 -10.14 4.96
C GLU A 47 -8.87 -8.97 4.96
N GLN A 48 -9.41 -7.75 4.97
CA GLN A 48 -8.60 -6.54 4.88
C GLN A 48 -7.57 -6.45 6.00
N ASP A 49 -7.96 -6.74 7.23
CA ASP A 49 -7.03 -6.65 8.36
C ASP A 49 -5.84 -7.59 8.17
N LEU A 50 -6.09 -8.79 7.67
CA LEU A 50 -5.03 -9.76 7.41
C LEU A 50 -4.14 -9.29 6.28
N ARG A 51 -4.72 -8.78 5.20
CA ARG A 51 -3.94 -8.24 4.07
C ARG A 51 -3.00 -7.15 4.54
N MET A 52 -3.49 -6.23 5.36
CA MET A 52 -2.69 -5.14 5.92
C MET A 52 -1.60 -5.66 6.86
N SER A 53 -1.93 -6.62 7.71
CA SER A 53 -0.97 -7.21 8.64
C SER A 53 0.20 -7.88 7.93
N LEU A 54 -0.08 -8.57 6.83
CA LEU A 54 0.96 -9.22 6.03
C LEU A 54 1.91 -8.20 5.41
N ILE A 55 1.39 -7.08 4.96
CA ILE A 55 2.23 -6.01 4.41
C ILE A 55 3.09 -5.41 5.51
N ARG A 56 2.50 -5.08 6.66
CA ARG A 56 3.24 -4.51 7.78
C ARG A 56 4.37 -5.43 8.23
N GLU A 57 4.12 -6.72 8.31
CA GLU A 57 5.14 -7.69 8.68
C GLU A 57 6.26 -7.74 7.65
N ALA A 58 5.91 -7.72 6.38
CA ALA A 58 6.89 -7.83 5.29
C ALA A 58 7.83 -6.62 5.20
N VAL A 59 7.37 -5.44 5.64
CA VAL A 59 8.14 -4.20 5.55
C VAL A 59 8.46 -3.58 6.91
N LYS A 60 8.36 -4.36 7.98
CA LYS A 60 8.55 -3.84 9.34
C LYS A 60 9.93 -3.26 9.59
N ASP A 61 10.92 -3.66 8.81
CA ASP A 61 12.28 -3.15 8.92
C ASP A 61 12.49 -1.82 8.19
N LEU A 62 11.48 -1.33 7.47
CA LEU A 62 11.55 -0.07 6.74
C LEU A 62 10.88 1.05 7.54
N GLU A 63 11.61 2.14 7.76
CA GLU A 63 11.03 3.34 8.36
C GLU A 63 10.34 4.18 7.29
N GLY A 64 9.32 4.93 7.72
CA GLY A 64 8.63 5.86 6.82
C GLY A 64 7.65 5.19 5.86
N VAL A 65 7.24 3.97 6.15
CA VAL A 65 6.18 3.27 5.40
C VAL A 65 4.94 3.20 6.27
N ASP A 66 3.84 3.76 5.77
CA ASP A 66 2.54 3.66 6.42
C ASP A 66 1.64 2.73 5.61
N VAL A 67 0.93 1.86 6.29
CA VAL A 67 -0.04 0.96 5.66
C VAL A 67 -1.42 1.40 6.09
N VAL A 68 -2.25 1.79 5.12
CA VAL A 68 -3.58 2.33 5.38
C VAL A 68 -4.61 1.58 4.55
N SER A 69 -5.86 1.66 4.96
CA SER A 69 -6.98 1.09 4.20
C SER A 69 -7.74 2.20 3.51
N PHE A 70 -8.42 1.84 2.42
CA PHE A 70 -9.35 2.78 1.78
C PHE A 70 -10.55 2.01 1.21
N GLN A 71 -11.66 2.71 1.04
CA GLN A 71 -12.86 2.17 0.45
C GLN A 71 -13.36 3.07 -0.68
N GLY A 72 -14.12 2.49 -1.59
CA GLY A 72 -14.75 3.23 -2.65
C GLY A 72 -13.79 3.65 -3.77
N LEU A 73 -14.04 4.81 -4.34
CA LEU A 73 -13.28 5.31 -5.48
C LEU A 73 -12.04 6.05 -5.01
N LEU A 74 -10.97 5.33 -4.84
CA LEU A 74 -9.69 5.94 -4.53
C LEU A 74 -9.06 6.59 -5.76
N VAL A 75 -9.61 6.35 -6.94
CA VAL A 75 -9.09 6.85 -8.20
C VAL A 75 -8.81 8.35 -8.14
N ASP A 76 -9.70 9.11 -7.53
CA ASP A 76 -9.53 10.56 -7.43
C ASP A 76 -8.33 10.94 -6.56
N ALA A 77 -8.13 10.25 -5.46
CA ALA A 77 -6.98 10.47 -4.61
C ALA A 77 -5.68 10.02 -5.29
N LEU A 78 -5.74 8.92 -6.04
CA LEU A 78 -4.58 8.40 -6.75
C LEU A 78 -4.09 9.32 -7.85
N SER A 79 -4.96 10.17 -8.37
CA SER A 79 -4.57 11.12 -9.42
C SER A 79 -3.62 12.19 -8.90
N LEU A 80 -3.50 12.35 -7.59
CA LEU A 80 -2.67 13.39 -6.98
C LEU A 80 -1.25 12.93 -6.69
N ILE A 81 -1.11 11.71 -6.15
CA ILE A 81 0.19 11.16 -5.75
C ILE A 81 0.19 9.67 -6.06
N HIS A 82 1.09 9.24 -6.94
CA HIS A 82 1.25 7.81 -7.20
C HIS A 82 2.66 7.51 -7.69
N ILE A 83 3.03 6.30 -7.48
CA ILE A 83 4.34 5.81 -7.88
C ILE A 83 4.27 5.26 -9.29
#